data_c2336f0ebc1f42549beb0a02c4b7307d
#
_entry.id   c2336f0ebc1f42549beb0a02c4b7307d
#
_cell.length_a   1.000
_cell.length_b   1.000
_cell.length_c   1.000
_cell.angle_alpha   90.00
_cell.angle_beta   90.00
_cell.angle_gamma   90.00
#
_symmetry.space_group_name_H-M   'P 1'
#
loop_
_entity.id
_entity.type
_entity.pdbx_description
1 polymer ?
#
loop_
_entity_poly.entity_id
_entity_poly.type
_entity_poly.pdbx_seq_one_letter_code
_entity_poly.pdbx_strand_id
1 'polypeptide(L)'
;RGLTVADCRLGLLAIAGILAYLGVTELSQRAMLKTGPARQHAQMNLVEAVLEYIQGMSVVKSYGLDKDSGQAVQRTVDESCDKALSLEKSVVPWMGLRQVVVRVFSVAIAVCALAFYSGGTLSLARCLLMLVASFMLYAELESAGNMADNLQMLGASMDKANSIDDTPVMDIDGAELTPADTSVEFQDVSFAYGDRTILDHVSLTVPS
;
A
#
# COMPACT_ATOMS: atom_id res chain seq x y z
N ARG A 1 45.20 15.47 18.37
CA ARG A 1 44.89 15.65 16.92
C ARG A 1 44.54 14.35 16.18
N GLY A 2 45.10 13.19 16.55
CA GLY A 2 44.71 11.89 15.93
C GLY A 2 43.31 11.37 16.35
N LEU A 3 42.87 11.66 17.54
CA LEU A 3 41.59 11.22 18.09
C LEU A 3 40.37 11.86 17.36
N THR A 4 40.44 13.17 17.07
CA THR A 4 39.34 13.87 16.39
C THR A 4 39.20 13.48 14.92
N VAL A 5 40.27 13.04 14.27
CA VAL A 5 40.25 12.58 12.87
C VAL A 5 39.64 11.19 12.74
N ALA A 6 39.88 10.28 13.70
CA ALA A 6 39.27 8.94 13.73
C ALA A 6 37.75 9.05 13.97
N ASP A 7 37.32 9.88 14.92
CA ASP A 7 35.92 10.15 15.21
C ASP A 7 35.17 10.75 14.00
N CYS A 8 35.82 11.66 13.28
CA CYS A 8 35.29 12.30 12.07
C CYS A 8 35.11 11.28 10.92
N ARG A 9 36.07 10.39 10.72
CA ARG A 9 36.01 9.36 9.68
C ARG A 9 34.91 8.33 9.92
N LEU A 10 34.76 7.88 11.16
CA LEU A 10 33.67 6.96 11.54
C LEU A 10 32.31 7.64 11.43
N GLY A 11 32.22 8.93 11.81
CA GLY A 11 31.00 9.74 11.62
C GLY A 11 30.62 9.89 10.15
N LEU A 12 31.59 10.16 9.26
CA LEU A 12 31.35 10.23 7.81
C LEU A 12 30.86 8.89 7.23
N LEU A 13 31.42 7.79 7.70
CA LEU A 13 31.00 6.44 7.27
C LEU A 13 29.58 6.12 7.73
N ALA A 14 29.20 6.55 8.95
CA ALA A 14 27.83 6.43 9.44
C ALA A 14 26.85 7.26 8.62
N ILE A 15 27.18 8.51 8.30
CA ILE A 15 26.36 9.39 7.46
C ILE A 15 26.22 8.80 6.05
N ALA A 16 27.30 8.28 5.46
CA ALA A 16 27.24 7.63 4.15
C ALA A 16 26.29 6.42 4.16
N GLY A 17 26.30 5.62 5.25
CA GLY A 17 25.36 4.50 5.43
C GLY A 17 23.90 4.94 5.53
N ILE A 18 23.64 6.03 6.25
CA ILE A 18 22.29 6.62 6.35
C ILE A 18 21.81 7.09 4.98
N LEU A 19 22.66 7.83 4.24
CA LEU A 19 22.31 8.32 2.90
C LEU A 19 22.07 7.16 1.91
N ALA A 20 22.90 6.11 1.96
CA ALA A 20 22.69 4.91 1.16
C ALA A 20 21.37 4.22 1.51
N TYR A 21 21.05 4.09 2.81
CA TYR A 21 19.79 3.54 3.29
C TYR A 21 18.58 4.33 2.77
N LEU A 22 18.61 5.67 2.89
CA LEU A 22 17.54 6.53 2.40
C LEU A 22 17.38 6.43 0.89
N GLY A 23 18.49 6.37 0.13
CA GLY A 23 18.45 6.18 -1.32
C GLY A 23 17.77 4.87 -1.74
N VAL A 24 18.10 3.76 -1.06
CA VAL A 24 17.46 2.45 -1.34
C VAL A 24 15.98 2.46 -0.92
N THR A 25 15.64 3.13 0.17
CA THR A 25 14.25 3.27 0.64
C THR A 25 13.41 4.04 -0.39
N GLU A 26 13.93 5.12 -0.93
CA GLU A 26 13.28 5.90 -2.00
C GLU A 26 13.01 5.06 -3.26
N LEU A 27 13.99 4.24 -3.67
CA LEU A 27 13.83 3.33 -4.81
C LEU A 27 12.78 2.24 -4.54
N SER A 28 12.74 1.71 -3.33
CA SER A 28 11.72 0.75 -2.89
C SER A 28 10.31 1.36 -2.94
N GLN A 29 10.16 2.59 -2.44
CA GLN A 29 8.88 3.30 -2.46
C GLN A 29 8.38 3.56 -3.89
N ARG A 30 9.29 3.96 -4.80
CA ARG A 30 8.93 4.16 -6.22
C ARG A 30 8.46 2.85 -6.88
N ALA A 31 9.10 1.72 -6.57
CA ALA A 31 8.67 0.41 -7.05
C ALA A 31 7.28 0.04 -6.51
N MET A 32 7.02 0.31 -5.23
CA MET A 32 5.73 0.04 -4.58
C MET A 32 4.61 0.92 -5.16
N LEU A 33 4.84 2.21 -5.37
CA LEU A 33 3.86 3.12 -5.96
C LEU A 33 3.49 2.73 -7.39
N LYS A 34 4.43 2.14 -8.14
CA LYS A 34 4.19 1.70 -9.52
C LYS A 34 3.35 0.42 -9.61
N THR A 35 3.57 -0.53 -8.72
CA THR A 35 2.96 -1.87 -8.80
C THR A 35 1.82 -2.08 -7.80
N GLY A 36 1.78 -1.29 -6.72
CA GLY A 36 0.77 -1.38 -5.67
C GLY A 36 -0.68 -1.22 -6.15
N PRO A 37 -1.00 -0.18 -6.94
CA PRO A 37 -2.36 0.04 -7.44
C PRO A 37 -2.90 -1.14 -8.25
N ALA A 38 -2.07 -1.75 -9.11
CA ALA A 38 -2.48 -2.90 -9.91
C ALA A 38 -2.86 -4.13 -9.05
N ARG A 39 -2.13 -4.36 -7.96
CA ARG A 39 -2.48 -5.40 -6.98
C ARG A 39 -3.80 -5.09 -6.28
N GLN A 40 -4.00 -3.84 -5.88
CA GLN A 40 -5.21 -3.43 -5.16
C GLN A 40 -6.46 -3.56 -6.05
N HIS A 41 -6.38 -3.16 -7.32
CA HIS A 41 -7.46 -3.36 -8.28
C HIS A 41 -7.78 -4.84 -8.49
N ALA A 42 -6.76 -5.69 -8.68
CA ALA A 42 -6.97 -7.13 -8.84
C ALA A 42 -7.61 -7.77 -7.60
N GLN A 43 -7.26 -7.30 -6.40
CA GLN A 43 -7.88 -7.76 -5.16
C GLN A 43 -9.34 -7.31 -5.03
N MET A 44 -9.67 -6.10 -5.48
CA MET A 44 -11.07 -5.63 -5.51
C MET A 44 -11.91 -6.44 -6.50
N ASN A 45 -11.39 -6.68 -7.71
CA ASN A 45 -12.07 -7.51 -8.72
C ASN A 45 -12.31 -8.93 -8.20
N LEU A 46 -11.36 -9.48 -7.43
CA LEU A 46 -11.53 -10.79 -6.80
C LEU A 46 -12.68 -10.79 -5.78
N VAL A 47 -12.75 -9.77 -4.91
CA VAL A 47 -13.85 -9.64 -3.94
C VAL A 47 -15.18 -9.53 -4.63
N GLU A 48 -15.29 -8.72 -5.68
CA GLU A 48 -16.48 -8.54 -6.49
C GLU A 48 -16.93 -9.85 -7.15
N ALA A 49 -16.01 -10.56 -7.81
CA ALA A 49 -16.29 -11.85 -8.44
C ALA A 49 -16.73 -12.92 -7.43
N VAL A 50 -16.15 -12.94 -6.24
CA VAL A 50 -16.56 -13.87 -5.17
C VAL A 50 -17.95 -13.52 -4.63
N LEU A 51 -18.25 -12.23 -4.43
CA LEU A 51 -19.57 -11.80 -3.99
C LEU A 51 -20.64 -12.12 -5.03
N GLU A 52 -20.38 -11.84 -6.31
CA GLU A 52 -21.26 -12.18 -7.42
C GLU A 52 -21.53 -13.70 -7.47
N TYR A 53 -20.47 -14.51 -7.34
CA TYR A 53 -20.59 -15.97 -7.31
C TYR A 53 -21.46 -16.46 -6.14
N ILE A 54 -21.25 -15.91 -4.92
CA ILE A 54 -22.03 -16.29 -3.74
C ILE A 54 -23.50 -15.88 -3.90
N GLN A 55 -23.78 -14.66 -4.37
CA GLN A 55 -25.13 -14.16 -4.58
C GLN A 55 -25.84 -14.93 -5.69
N GLY A 56 -25.12 -15.29 -6.76
CA GLY A 56 -25.65 -16.08 -7.88
C GLY A 56 -25.74 -17.58 -7.60
N MET A 57 -25.23 -18.10 -6.47
CA MET A 57 -25.12 -19.53 -6.21
C MET A 57 -26.45 -20.27 -6.24
N SER A 58 -27.53 -19.64 -5.79
CA SER A 58 -28.88 -20.23 -5.83
C SER A 58 -29.37 -20.49 -7.27
N VAL A 59 -29.06 -19.55 -8.17
CA VAL A 59 -29.40 -19.65 -9.60
C VAL A 59 -28.52 -20.69 -10.28
N VAL A 60 -27.22 -20.64 -10.02
CA VAL A 60 -26.23 -21.60 -10.57
C VAL A 60 -26.62 -23.04 -10.24
N LYS A 61 -27.01 -23.29 -8.97
CA LYS A 61 -27.45 -24.64 -8.54
C LYS A 61 -28.77 -25.08 -9.17
N SER A 62 -29.72 -24.13 -9.34
CA SER A 62 -31.02 -24.44 -9.93
C SER A 62 -30.90 -24.89 -11.40
N TYR A 63 -29.94 -24.32 -12.13
CA TYR A 63 -29.71 -24.57 -13.55
C TYR A 63 -28.55 -25.51 -13.84
N GLY A 64 -27.83 -26.03 -12.84
CA GLY A 64 -26.75 -26.98 -13.01
C GLY A 64 -25.50 -26.39 -13.70
N LEU A 65 -25.27 -25.08 -13.56
CA LEU A 65 -24.17 -24.33 -14.23
C LEU A 65 -22.85 -24.31 -13.41
N ASP A 66 -22.68 -25.24 -12.49
CA ASP A 66 -21.54 -25.27 -11.54
C ASP A 66 -20.16 -25.21 -12.19
N LYS A 67 -19.99 -25.82 -13.38
CA LYS A 67 -18.66 -25.93 -14.00
C LYS A 67 -18.16 -24.63 -14.60
N ASP A 68 -19.03 -23.82 -15.18
CA ASP A 68 -18.61 -22.61 -15.91
C ASP A 68 -18.50 -21.40 -14.98
N SER A 69 -19.36 -21.29 -13.98
CA SER A 69 -19.33 -20.21 -13.01
C SER A 69 -18.11 -20.26 -12.08
N GLY A 70 -17.63 -21.45 -11.72
CA GLY A 70 -16.40 -21.63 -10.94
C GLY A 70 -15.13 -21.22 -11.69
N GLN A 71 -15.10 -21.36 -13.02
CA GLN A 71 -13.94 -20.96 -13.83
C GLN A 71 -13.72 -19.43 -13.86
N ALA A 72 -14.77 -18.64 -13.84
CA ALA A 72 -14.66 -17.18 -13.79
C ALA A 72 -13.98 -16.73 -12.51
N VAL A 73 -14.41 -17.24 -11.35
CA VAL A 73 -13.77 -16.94 -10.06
C VAL A 73 -12.32 -17.41 -10.03
N GLN A 74 -12.04 -18.62 -10.56
CA GLN A 74 -10.68 -19.14 -10.59
C GLN A 74 -9.73 -18.24 -11.40
N ARG A 75 -10.16 -17.71 -12.54
CA ARG A 75 -9.35 -16.76 -13.34
C ARG A 75 -9.05 -15.48 -12.56
N THR A 76 -10.02 -14.95 -11.83
CA THR A 76 -9.83 -13.75 -11.01
C THR A 76 -8.88 -14.00 -9.82
N VAL A 77 -8.94 -15.21 -9.22
CA VAL A 77 -7.98 -15.66 -8.22
C VAL A 77 -6.56 -15.71 -8.81
N ASP A 78 -6.39 -16.32 -9.96
CA ASP A 78 -5.09 -16.45 -10.62
C ASP A 78 -4.52 -15.07 -10.99
N GLU A 79 -5.36 -14.16 -11.52
CA GLU A 79 -4.95 -12.79 -11.80
C GLU A 79 -4.53 -12.03 -10.54
N SER A 80 -5.29 -12.15 -9.45
CA SER A 80 -4.95 -11.53 -8.16
C SER A 80 -3.63 -12.07 -7.62
N CYS A 81 -3.39 -13.37 -7.74
CA CYS A 81 -2.14 -14.02 -7.37
C CYS A 81 -0.95 -13.51 -8.21
N ASP A 82 -1.11 -13.42 -9.52
CA ASP A 82 -0.08 -12.93 -10.44
C ASP A 82 0.29 -11.47 -10.15
N LYS A 83 -0.69 -10.61 -9.87
CA LYS A 83 -0.44 -9.21 -9.48
C LYS A 83 0.25 -9.11 -8.12
N ALA A 84 -0.12 -9.96 -7.16
CA ALA A 84 0.56 -10.03 -5.87
C ALA A 84 2.02 -10.46 -6.02
N LEU A 85 2.29 -11.52 -6.80
CA LEU A 85 3.65 -11.98 -7.09
C LEU A 85 4.47 -10.93 -7.85
N SER A 86 3.86 -10.20 -8.77
CA SER A 86 4.51 -9.10 -9.51
C SER A 86 4.95 -7.98 -8.57
N LEU A 87 4.10 -7.61 -7.62
CA LEU A 87 4.46 -6.62 -6.58
C LEU A 87 5.63 -7.13 -5.74
N GLU A 88 5.55 -8.37 -5.24
CA GLU A 88 6.61 -8.93 -4.41
C GLU A 88 7.94 -9.00 -5.16
N LYS A 89 7.95 -9.48 -6.39
CA LYS A 89 9.15 -9.49 -7.25
C LYS A 89 9.74 -8.09 -7.46
N SER A 90 8.92 -7.05 -7.47
CA SER A 90 9.37 -5.68 -7.64
C SER A 90 9.89 -5.05 -6.35
N VAL A 91 9.33 -5.40 -5.18
CA VAL A 91 9.60 -4.74 -3.89
C VAL A 91 10.62 -5.50 -3.04
N VAL A 92 10.53 -6.85 -2.99
CA VAL A 92 11.39 -7.69 -2.14
C VAL A 92 12.89 -7.49 -2.40
N PRO A 93 13.38 -7.35 -3.65
CA PRO A 93 14.81 -7.10 -3.89
C PRO A 93 15.31 -5.81 -3.22
N TRP A 94 14.49 -4.75 -3.23
CA TRP A 94 14.83 -3.48 -2.59
C TRP A 94 14.81 -3.57 -1.06
N MET A 95 13.86 -4.31 -0.51
CA MET A 95 13.83 -4.60 0.93
C MET A 95 15.07 -5.40 1.36
N GLY A 96 15.44 -6.42 0.59
CA GLY A 96 16.67 -7.17 0.81
C GLY A 96 17.92 -6.31 0.70
N LEU A 97 18.00 -5.44 -0.33
CA LEU A 97 19.12 -4.52 -0.50
C LEU A 97 19.23 -3.52 0.67
N ARG A 98 18.12 -2.99 1.16
CA ARG A 98 18.06 -2.11 2.34
C ARG A 98 18.68 -2.81 3.55
N GLN A 99 18.33 -4.09 3.78
CA GLN A 99 18.89 -4.90 4.87
C GLN A 99 20.40 -5.13 4.71
N VAL A 100 20.84 -5.44 3.49
CA VAL A 100 22.28 -5.63 3.19
C VAL A 100 23.05 -4.34 3.44
N VAL A 101 22.56 -3.19 3.01
CA VAL A 101 23.18 -1.89 3.25
C VAL A 101 23.39 -1.65 4.75
N VAL A 102 22.35 -1.83 5.57
CA VAL A 102 22.43 -1.69 7.02
C VAL A 102 23.53 -2.59 7.60
N ARG A 103 23.54 -3.87 7.22
CA ARG A 103 24.52 -4.85 7.74
C ARG A 103 25.95 -4.52 7.30
N VAL A 104 26.15 -4.18 6.04
CA VAL A 104 27.49 -3.85 5.50
C VAL A 104 28.07 -2.62 6.21
N PHE A 105 27.30 -1.54 6.34
CA PHE A 105 27.79 -0.33 7.03
C PHE A 105 28.00 -0.56 8.52
N SER A 106 27.15 -1.34 9.19
CA SER A 106 27.34 -1.72 10.59
C SER A 106 28.64 -2.48 10.80
N VAL A 107 28.91 -3.49 9.96
CA VAL A 107 30.16 -4.27 10.02
C VAL A 107 31.36 -3.39 9.64
N ALA A 108 31.25 -2.52 8.64
CA ALA A 108 32.32 -1.62 8.25
C ALA A 108 32.73 -0.69 9.39
N ILE A 109 31.79 -0.12 10.12
CA ILE A 109 32.07 0.72 11.29
C ILE A 109 32.75 -0.11 12.39
N ALA A 110 32.29 -1.35 12.64
CA ALA A 110 32.87 -2.23 13.62
C ALA A 110 34.34 -2.57 13.29
N VAL A 111 34.62 -2.93 12.03
CA VAL A 111 35.98 -3.21 11.56
C VAL A 111 36.88 -1.98 11.65
N CYS A 112 36.39 -0.80 11.25
CA CYS A 112 37.15 0.45 11.37
C CYS A 112 37.44 0.81 12.83
N ALA A 113 36.47 0.64 13.74
CA ALA A 113 36.67 0.90 15.17
C ALA A 113 37.75 -0.02 15.78
N LEU A 114 37.71 -1.31 15.42
CA LEU A 114 38.73 -2.28 15.85
C LEU A 114 40.11 -1.97 15.26
N ALA A 115 40.20 -1.56 13.99
CA ALA A 115 41.44 -1.17 13.36
C ALA A 115 42.07 0.08 14.02
N PHE A 116 41.27 1.08 14.39
CA PHE A 116 41.76 2.24 15.12
C PHE A 116 42.15 1.91 16.57
N TYR A 117 41.48 0.95 17.21
CA TYR A 117 41.89 0.44 18.51
C TYR A 117 43.23 -0.28 18.45
N SER A 118 43.44 -1.18 17.48
CA SER A 118 44.72 -1.88 17.28
C SER A 118 45.86 -0.95 16.90
N GLY A 119 45.57 0.16 16.21
CA GLY A 119 46.52 1.22 15.91
C GLY A 119 46.84 2.17 17.09
N GLY A 120 46.28 1.91 18.28
CA GLY A 120 46.54 2.69 19.49
C GLY A 120 45.93 4.11 19.48
N THR A 121 45.07 4.42 18.51
CA THR A 121 44.44 5.74 18.35
C THR A 121 43.14 5.87 19.16
N LEU A 122 42.50 4.77 19.51
CA LEU A 122 41.26 4.71 20.31
C LEU A 122 41.46 3.96 21.63
N SER A 123 40.87 4.42 22.72
CA SER A 123 40.79 3.65 23.96
C SER A 123 39.73 2.55 23.86
N LEU A 124 39.91 1.45 24.60
CA LEU A 124 38.98 0.32 24.61
C LEU A 124 37.55 0.75 24.93
N ALA A 125 37.36 1.63 25.90
CA ALA A 125 36.03 2.16 26.28
C ALA A 125 35.33 2.88 25.13
N ARG A 126 36.07 3.69 24.35
CA ARG A 126 35.52 4.38 23.17
C ARG A 126 35.24 3.43 22.02
N CYS A 127 36.09 2.45 21.80
CA CYS A 127 35.85 1.42 20.79
C CYS A 127 34.54 0.66 21.10
N LEU A 128 34.33 0.21 22.33
CA LEU A 128 33.12 -0.45 22.77
C LEU A 128 31.89 0.46 22.64
N LEU A 129 32.01 1.74 23.02
CA LEU A 129 30.92 2.68 22.90
C LEU A 129 30.51 2.91 21.44
N MET A 130 31.49 3.05 20.52
CA MET A 130 31.21 3.18 19.10
C MET A 130 30.60 1.92 18.47
N LEU A 131 31.03 0.74 18.90
CA LEU A 131 30.40 -0.50 18.47
C LEU A 131 28.94 -0.57 18.88
N VAL A 132 28.62 -0.33 20.15
CA VAL A 132 27.26 -0.33 20.65
C VAL A 132 26.42 0.73 19.96
N ALA A 133 26.94 1.96 19.86
CA ALA A 133 26.24 3.06 19.22
C ALA A 133 25.93 2.79 17.75
N SER A 134 26.85 2.18 16.99
CA SER A 134 26.62 1.85 15.58
C SER A 134 25.51 0.80 15.41
N PHE A 135 25.49 -0.25 16.24
CA PHE A 135 24.43 -1.26 16.18
C PHE A 135 23.07 -0.66 16.57
N MET A 136 23.02 0.15 17.63
CA MET A 136 21.77 0.82 18.04
C MET A 136 21.26 1.77 16.96
N LEU A 137 22.13 2.61 16.38
CA LEU A 137 21.75 3.59 15.37
C LEU A 137 21.11 2.92 14.14
N TYR A 138 21.71 1.83 13.65
CA TYR A 138 21.16 1.13 12.50
C TYR A 138 19.92 0.31 12.83
N ALA A 139 19.78 -0.22 14.04
CA ALA A 139 18.56 -0.87 14.50
C ALA A 139 17.38 0.11 14.56
N GLU A 140 17.62 1.32 15.09
CA GLU A 140 16.60 2.38 15.11
C GLU A 140 16.24 2.89 13.71
N LEU A 141 17.23 2.97 12.80
CA LEU A 141 16.98 3.34 11.42
C LEU A 141 16.10 2.31 10.68
N GLU A 142 16.36 1.02 10.91
CA GLU A 142 15.55 -0.08 10.39
C GLU A 142 14.13 -0.04 10.96
N SER A 143 13.98 0.17 12.26
CA SER A 143 12.70 0.32 12.94
C SER A 143 11.89 1.50 12.39
N ALA A 144 12.53 2.67 12.22
CA ALA A 144 11.91 3.85 11.62
C ALA A 144 11.46 3.60 10.19
N GLY A 145 12.25 2.89 9.39
CA GLY A 145 11.87 2.49 8.03
C GLY A 145 10.64 1.59 7.98
N ASN A 146 10.60 0.58 8.85
CA ASN A 146 9.44 -0.31 8.96
C ASN A 146 8.18 0.43 9.44
N MET A 147 8.32 1.42 10.33
CA MET A 147 7.22 2.25 10.77
C MET A 147 6.71 3.15 9.65
N ALA A 148 7.58 3.70 8.81
CA ALA A 148 7.20 4.48 7.65
C ALA A 148 6.42 3.64 6.63
N ASP A 149 6.84 2.40 6.37
CA ASP A 149 6.14 1.44 5.50
C ASP A 149 4.72 1.15 6.04
N ASN A 150 4.57 0.96 7.36
CA ASN A 150 3.28 0.75 8.01
C ASN A 150 2.36 1.99 7.93
N LEU A 151 2.91 3.20 8.15
CA LEU A 151 2.15 4.45 8.04
C LEU A 151 1.64 4.67 6.62
N GLN A 152 2.41 4.32 5.60
CA GLN A 152 1.98 4.41 4.22
C GLN A 152 0.81 3.46 3.92
N MET A 153 0.85 2.23 4.46
CA MET A 153 -0.24 1.27 4.33
C MET A 153 -1.53 1.75 5.04
N LEU A 154 -1.38 2.35 6.23
CA LEU A 154 -2.50 2.95 6.97
C LEU A 154 -3.08 4.16 6.22
N GLY A 155 -2.24 5.03 5.65
CA GLY A 155 -2.66 6.16 4.84
C GLY A 155 -3.56 5.74 3.68
N ALA A 156 -3.16 4.74 2.91
CA ALA A 156 -3.97 4.20 1.82
C ALA A 156 -5.32 3.62 2.28
N SER A 157 -5.36 3.07 3.49
CA SER A 157 -6.61 2.56 4.08
C SER A 157 -7.52 3.70 4.56
N MET A 158 -6.95 4.78 5.09
CA MET A 158 -7.69 5.98 5.49
C MET A 158 -8.27 6.73 4.29
N ASP A 159 -7.49 6.87 3.20
CA ASP A 159 -7.98 7.49 1.97
C ASP A 159 -9.21 6.76 1.42
N LYS A 160 -9.21 5.42 1.53
CA LYS A 160 -10.36 4.60 1.13
C LYS A 160 -11.56 4.79 2.06
N ALA A 161 -11.35 4.93 3.36
CA ALA A 161 -12.43 5.23 4.31
C ALA A 161 -13.01 6.62 4.06
N ASN A 162 -12.16 7.63 3.86
CA ASN A 162 -12.58 9.00 3.55
C ASN A 162 -13.37 9.08 2.23
N SER A 163 -13.02 8.26 1.23
CA SER A 163 -13.77 8.24 -0.04
C SER A 163 -15.23 7.78 0.11
N ILE A 164 -15.56 7.09 1.20
CA ILE A 164 -16.95 6.74 1.55
C ILE A 164 -17.66 7.94 2.14
N ASP A 165 -17.00 8.68 3.03
CA ASP A 165 -17.57 9.89 3.65
C ASP A 165 -17.77 11.02 2.63
N ASP A 166 -16.91 11.08 1.59
CA ASP A 166 -17.00 12.05 0.50
C ASP A 166 -18.13 11.72 -0.51
N THR A 167 -18.78 10.55 -0.36
CA THR A 167 -19.88 10.16 -1.24
C THR A 167 -21.11 11.00 -0.88
N PRO A 168 -21.64 11.82 -1.84
CA PRO A 168 -22.80 12.67 -1.55
C PRO A 168 -23.99 11.82 -1.16
N VAL A 169 -24.54 12.10 0.01
CA VAL A 169 -25.78 11.48 0.47
C VAL A 169 -26.96 12.11 -0.26
N MET A 170 -27.83 11.29 -0.82
CA MET A 170 -29.06 11.77 -1.44
C MET A 170 -29.99 12.36 -0.36
N ASP A 171 -30.55 13.52 -0.64
CA ASP A 171 -31.64 14.15 0.14
C ASP A 171 -31.35 14.50 1.60
N ILE A 172 -30.17 15.07 1.89
CA ILE A 172 -29.89 15.61 3.25
C ILE A 172 -30.85 16.78 3.60
N ASP A 173 -31.29 17.55 2.61
CA ASP A 173 -32.16 18.71 2.76
C ASP A 173 -33.58 18.49 2.20
N GLY A 174 -33.98 17.24 1.99
CA GLY A 174 -35.30 16.87 1.51
C GLY A 174 -36.41 17.32 2.47
N ALA A 175 -37.46 17.99 1.98
CA ALA A 175 -38.62 18.31 2.76
C ALA A 175 -39.52 17.06 2.91
N GLU A 176 -40.03 16.82 4.12
CA GLU A 176 -41.07 15.80 4.34
C GLU A 176 -42.31 16.20 3.54
N LEU A 177 -42.52 15.54 2.42
CA LEU A 177 -43.74 15.70 1.61
C LEU A 177 -44.76 14.61 1.99
N THR A 178 -45.93 15.03 2.43
CA THR A 178 -47.11 14.17 2.53
C THR A 178 -47.91 14.34 1.24
N PRO A 179 -47.72 13.47 0.23
CA PRO A 179 -48.46 13.58 -1.02
C PRO A 179 -49.96 13.30 -0.77
N ALA A 180 -50.82 14.18 -1.30
CA ALA A 180 -52.29 14.00 -1.25
C ALA A 180 -52.76 12.92 -2.23
N ASP A 181 -51.94 12.55 -3.19
CA ASP A 181 -52.14 11.52 -4.21
C ASP A 181 -50.84 10.74 -4.38
N THR A 182 -50.94 9.42 -4.63
CA THR A 182 -49.82 8.51 -4.84
C THR A 182 -49.51 8.28 -6.32
N SER A 183 -50.13 9.03 -7.22
CA SER A 183 -49.79 9.01 -8.64
C SER A 183 -48.37 9.53 -8.89
N VAL A 184 -47.65 8.90 -9.81
CA VAL A 184 -46.30 9.31 -10.24
C VAL A 184 -46.36 9.72 -11.72
N GLU A 185 -46.00 10.95 -12.03
CA GLU A 185 -45.93 11.46 -13.38
C GLU A 185 -44.48 11.73 -13.78
N PHE A 186 -44.05 11.11 -14.88
CA PHE A 186 -42.79 11.40 -15.54
C PHE A 186 -43.06 12.38 -16.67
N GLN A 187 -42.42 13.54 -16.65
CA GLN A 187 -42.53 14.56 -17.71
C GLN A 187 -41.15 14.78 -18.32
N ASP A 188 -40.98 14.36 -19.57
CA ASP A 188 -39.77 14.58 -20.35
C ASP A 188 -38.48 14.17 -19.64
N VAL A 189 -38.50 13.00 -18.98
CA VAL A 189 -37.38 12.53 -18.16
C VAL A 189 -36.31 11.86 -19.01
N SER A 190 -35.10 12.38 -18.94
CA SER A 190 -33.91 11.79 -19.54
C SER A 190 -32.93 11.38 -18.42
N PHE A 191 -32.38 10.19 -18.52
CA PHE A 191 -31.43 9.66 -17.54
C PHE A 191 -30.32 8.84 -18.21
N ALA A 192 -29.08 9.05 -17.76
CA ALA A 192 -27.91 8.34 -18.26
C ALA A 192 -27.03 7.83 -17.12
N TYR A 193 -26.43 6.66 -17.31
CA TYR A 193 -25.31 6.18 -16.51
C TYR A 193 -24.01 6.48 -17.24
N GLY A 194 -23.26 7.49 -16.76
CA GLY A 194 -22.08 8.00 -17.48
C GLY A 194 -22.45 8.48 -18.88
N ASP A 195 -21.82 7.93 -19.91
CA ASP A 195 -22.08 8.30 -21.32
C ASP A 195 -23.23 7.50 -21.97
N ARG A 196 -23.85 6.56 -21.23
CA ARG A 196 -24.91 5.71 -21.77
C ARG A 196 -26.27 6.22 -21.34
N THR A 197 -27.03 6.78 -22.27
CA THR A 197 -28.43 7.16 -22.06
C THR A 197 -29.31 5.91 -21.90
N ILE A 198 -30.08 5.84 -20.82
CA ILE A 198 -31.00 4.75 -20.49
C ILE A 198 -32.45 5.17 -20.72
N LEU A 199 -32.80 6.40 -20.31
CA LEU A 199 -34.09 7.02 -20.59
C LEU A 199 -33.83 8.25 -21.42
N ASP A 200 -34.62 8.43 -22.48
CA ASP A 200 -34.51 9.57 -23.41
C ASP A 200 -35.89 10.14 -23.63
N HIS A 201 -36.13 11.34 -23.08
CA HIS A 201 -37.38 12.10 -23.20
C HIS A 201 -38.65 11.27 -22.89
N VAL A 202 -38.60 10.47 -21.81
CA VAL A 202 -39.71 9.58 -21.42
C VAL A 202 -40.77 10.34 -20.63
N SER A 203 -42.00 10.25 -21.09
CA SER A 203 -43.18 10.79 -20.40
C SER A 203 -44.20 9.68 -20.17
N LEU A 204 -44.53 9.42 -18.92
CA LEU A 204 -45.57 8.43 -18.55
C LEU A 204 -46.19 8.77 -17.19
N THR A 205 -47.43 8.32 -16.98
CA THR A 205 -48.15 8.51 -15.72
C THR A 205 -48.46 7.12 -15.13
N VAL A 206 -48.14 6.91 -13.86
CA VAL A 206 -48.53 5.74 -13.07
C VAL A 206 -49.65 6.20 -12.14
N PRO A 207 -50.90 5.74 -12.34
CA PRO A 207 -52.00 6.11 -11.47
C PRO A 207 -51.83 5.49 -10.05
N SER A 208 -52.45 6.12 -9.06
CA SER A 208 -52.50 5.66 -7.68
C SER A 208 -53.24 4.33 -7.52
#